data_769ed5e00cc4c173d7db31c1938a95db
#
_entry.id   769ed5e00cc4c173d7db31c1938a95db
#
_cell.length_a   1.000
_cell.length_b   1.000
_cell.length_c   1.000
_cell.angle_alpha   90.00
_cell.angle_beta   90.00
_cell.angle_gamma   90.00
#
_symmetry.space_group_name_H-M   'P 1'
#
loop_
_entity.id
_entity.type
_entity.pdbx_description
1 polymer ?
#
loop_
_entity_poly.entity_id
_entity_poly.type
_entity_poly.pdbx_seq_one_letter_code
_entity_poly.pdbx_strand_id
1 'polypeptide(L)'
;MTTGRMVELIDTNSSEIAAEFVRARTRAGSPAMGMVMTLVIVVPEDHAEAAMDAARQASHEHPARVLGVILGDGRGAAQVNAQVGTGHGWAGETALIRLKGEVVKHAESVVLPLLLPDSPVAIWWPADAPDDPAADPLGALAQRRITDAAATTRGKTKAMETQCASYAPGNTDLAWTRITLWRALLASALEQHRVKVIGASVAAERISPSADLLATWLGDRLRVDVERKNSSGPGITEVVLETKAGQISIERRDGKLATFSSPEAPDRPVALKRRDVPELLAEELRRLDEDEIYASTVRRLAARRPGNS
;
A
#
# COMPACT_ATOMS: atom_id res chain seq x y z
N MET A 1 -6.44 -1.45 -32.71
CA MET A 1 -6.61 -1.67 -31.25
C MET A 1 -6.79 -3.17 -31.04
N THR A 2 -5.75 -3.88 -30.64
CA THR A 2 -5.82 -5.33 -30.42
C THR A 2 -6.56 -5.56 -29.10
N THR A 3 -7.77 -6.04 -29.16
CA THR A 3 -8.54 -6.47 -27.99
C THR A 3 -7.84 -7.68 -27.38
N GLY A 4 -7.08 -7.47 -26.31
CA GLY A 4 -6.50 -8.57 -25.56
C GLY A 4 -7.63 -9.49 -25.07
N ARG A 5 -7.41 -10.80 -25.09
CA ARG A 5 -8.38 -11.80 -24.65
C ARG A 5 -7.92 -12.41 -23.34
N MET A 6 -8.79 -12.37 -22.31
CA MET A 6 -8.63 -13.21 -21.13
C MET A 6 -8.99 -14.65 -21.48
N VAL A 7 -8.12 -15.58 -21.14
CA VAL A 7 -8.34 -17.03 -21.32
C VAL A 7 -8.61 -17.63 -19.95
N GLU A 8 -9.69 -18.37 -19.83
CA GLU A 8 -10.03 -19.11 -18.62
C GLU A 8 -9.43 -20.52 -18.67
N LEU A 9 -8.76 -20.90 -17.60
CA LEU A 9 -8.19 -22.22 -17.38
C LEU A 9 -8.86 -22.82 -16.14
N ILE A 10 -9.51 -23.96 -16.33
CA ILE A 10 -10.23 -24.69 -15.27
C ILE A 10 -9.44 -25.93 -14.91
N ASP A 11 -9.31 -26.20 -13.61
CA ASP A 11 -8.58 -27.36 -13.06
C ASP A 11 -7.15 -27.46 -13.62
N THR A 12 -6.44 -26.34 -13.55
CA THR A 12 -5.14 -26.08 -14.16
C THR A 12 -3.98 -26.17 -13.16
N ASN A 13 -2.78 -25.80 -13.59
CA ASN A 13 -1.56 -25.76 -12.78
C ASN A 13 -0.64 -24.63 -13.24
N SER A 14 0.44 -24.38 -12.46
CA SER A 14 1.40 -23.31 -12.75
C SER A 14 2.04 -23.43 -14.12
N SER A 15 2.33 -24.64 -14.61
CA SER A 15 2.96 -24.85 -15.91
C SER A 15 2.03 -24.46 -17.05
N GLU A 16 0.75 -24.78 -16.95
CA GLU A 16 -0.26 -24.39 -17.95
C GLU A 16 -0.53 -22.88 -17.94
N ILE A 17 -0.57 -22.25 -16.75
CA ILE A 17 -0.67 -20.80 -16.60
C ILE A 17 0.55 -20.11 -17.25
N ALA A 18 1.76 -20.61 -16.97
CA ALA A 18 2.99 -20.08 -17.58
C ALA A 18 3.00 -20.25 -19.11
N ALA A 19 2.56 -21.40 -19.61
CA ALA A 19 2.42 -21.63 -21.04
C ALA A 19 1.40 -20.67 -21.67
N GLU A 20 0.32 -20.35 -20.96
CA GLU A 20 -0.69 -19.40 -21.47
C GLU A 20 -0.16 -17.97 -21.52
N PHE A 21 0.69 -17.52 -20.60
CA PHE A 21 1.40 -16.25 -20.73
C PHE A 21 2.22 -16.19 -22.03
N VAL A 22 2.95 -17.26 -22.35
CA VAL A 22 3.72 -17.33 -23.60
C VAL A 22 2.81 -17.23 -24.80
N ARG A 23 1.72 -18.00 -24.83
CA ARG A 23 0.71 -17.97 -25.92
C ARG A 23 0.07 -16.58 -26.06
N ALA A 24 -0.29 -15.95 -24.93
CA ALA A 24 -0.91 -14.63 -24.91
C ALA A 24 0.03 -13.55 -25.50
N ARG A 25 1.33 -13.57 -25.16
CA ARG A 25 2.33 -12.70 -25.76
C ARG A 25 2.45 -12.90 -27.26
N THR A 26 2.54 -14.14 -27.71
CA THR A 26 2.63 -14.47 -29.14
C THR A 26 1.42 -13.94 -29.91
N ARG A 27 0.21 -14.12 -29.36
CA ARG A 27 -1.00 -13.60 -29.99
C ARG A 27 -1.07 -12.06 -30.03
N ALA A 28 -0.56 -11.41 -29.00
CA ALA A 28 -0.55 -9.95 -28.91
C ALA A 28 0.51 -9.30 -29.81
N GLY A 29 1.44 -10.08 -30.38
CA GLY A 29 2.57 -9.56 -31.15
C GLY A 29 3.47 -8.61 -30.32
N SER A 30 3.36 -8.68 -29.00
CA SER A 30 4.09 -7.81 -28.09
C SER A 30 5.35 -8.55 -27.60
N PRO A 31 6.54 -7.94 -27.71
CA PRO A 31 7.71 -8.52 -27.08
C PRO A 31 7.52 -8.53 -25.54
N ALA A 32 8.10 -9.54 -24.89
CA ALA A 32 8.13 -9.65 -23.42
C ALA A 32 8.92 -8.51 -22.73
N MET A 33 9.28 -7.49 -23.48
CA MET A 33 10.17 -6.42 -23.05
C MET A 33 9.40 -5.34 -22.29
N GLY A 34 9.95 -4.96 -21.14
CA GLY A 34 9.50 -3.83 -20.34
C GLY A 34 8.86 -4.15 -19.00
N MET A 35 8.55 -5.41 -18.70
CA MET A 35 8.15 -5.75 -17.33
C MET A 35 9.35 -5.72 -16.40
N VAL A 36 9.23 -4.95 -15.33
CA VAL A 36 10.34 -4.69 -14.40
C VAL A 36 10.20 -5.40 -13.06
N MET A 37 9.03 -6.01 -12.81
CA MET A 37 8.73 -6.69 -11.55
C MET A 37 7.57 -7.67 -11.68
N THR A 38 7.38 -8.50 -10.64
CA THR A 38 6.12 -9.20 -10.41
C THR A 38 5.39 -8.54 -9.23
N LEU A 39 4.10 -8.23 -9.42
CA LEU A 39 3.19 -7.82 -8.35
C LEU A 39 2.23 -8.97 -8.05
N VAL A 40 2.31 -9.51 -6.85
CA VAL A 40 1.35 -10.50 -6.33
C VAL A 40 0.31 -9.76 -5.50
N ILE A 41 -0.97 -10.06 -5.70
CA ILE A 41 -2.08 -9.46 -4.94
C ILE A 41 -2.85 -10.59 -4.27
N VAL A 42 -2.82 -10.63 -2.95
CA VAL A 42 -3.60 -11.61 -2.19
C VAL A 42 -4.88 -10.96 -1.71
N VAL A 43 -6.01 -11.42 -2.20
CA VAL A 43 -7.27 -10.71 -2.05
C VAL A 43 -8.46 -11.69 -1.95
N PRO A 44 -9.48 -11.41 -1.13
CA PRO A 44 -10.73 -12.14 -1.16
C PRO A 44 -11.51 -11.88 -2.47
N GLU A 45 -12.36 -12.82 -2.87
CA GLU A 45 -13.08 -12.78 -4.16
C GLU A 45 -13.88 -11.49 -4.36
N ASP A 46 -14.55 -11.01 -3.32
CA ASP A 46 -15.40 -9.81 -3.34
C ASP A 46 -14.62 -8.49 -3.51
N HIS A 47 -13.32 -8.49 -3.26
CA HIS A 47 -12.43 -7.34 -3.44
C HIS A 47 -11.52 -7.49 -4.68
N ALA A 48 -11.56 -8.63 -5.37
CA ALA A 48 -10.60 -8.96 -6.43
C ALA A 48 -10.69 -7.98 -7.61
N GLU A 49 -11.89 -7.65 -8.07
CA GLU A 49 -12.07 -6.73 -9.21
C GLU A 49 -11.46 -5.35 -8.92
N ALA A 50 -11.77 -4.77 -7.76
CA ALA A 50 -11.26 -3.46 -7.37
C ALA A 50 -9.73 -3.45 -7.18
N ALA A 51 -9.17 -4.52 -6.59
CA ALA A 51 -7.73 -4.65 -6.40
C ALA A 51 -6.99 -4.84 -7.73
N MET A 52 -7.51 -5.67 -8.62
CA MET A 52 -6.95 -5.86 -9.95
C MET A 52 -7.03 -4.58 -10.77
N ASP A 53 -8.12 -3.82 -10.68
CA ASP A 53 -8.25 -2.53 -11.39
C ASP A 53 -7.24 -1.49 -10.85
N ALA A 54 -7.05 -1.41 -9.54
CA ALA A 54 -6.04 -0.55 -8.94
C ALA A 54 -4.62 -0.91 -9.41
N ALA A 55 -4.29 -2.20 -9.45
CA ALA A 55 -3.00 -2.67 -9.95
C ALA A 55 -2.83 -2.41 -11.46
N ARG A 56 -3.90 -2.56 -12.25
CA ARG A 56 -3.90 -2.22 -13.67
C ARG A 56 -3.54 -0.76 -13.90
N GLN A 57 -4.14 0.16 -13.14
CA GLN A 57 -3.81 1.58 -13.22
C GLN A 57 -2.37 1.86 -12.77
N ALA A 58 -1.90 1.28 -11.67
CA ALA A 58 -0.53 1.42 -11.20
C ALA A 58 0.50 0.85 -12.20
N SER A 59 0.15 -0.21 -12.94
CA SER A 59 1.04 -0.84 -13.94
C SER A 59 1.39 0.06 -15.13
N HIS A 60 0.65 1.14 -15.36
CA HIS A 60 1.02 2.13 -16.39
C HIS A 60 2.32 2.87 -16.05
N GLU A 61 2.61 3.07 -14.78
CA GLU A 61 3.88 3.65 -14.34
C GLU A 61 4.99 2.59 -14.19
N HIS A 62 4.60 1.38 -13.78
CA HIS A 62 5.52 0.26 -13.50
C HIS A 62 5.03 -1.01 -14.20
N PRO A 63 5.38 -1.22 -15.49
CA PRO A 63 5.00 -2.42 -16.21
C PRO A 63 5.39 -3.69 -15.45
N ALA A 64 4.40 -4.53 -15.13
CA ALA A 64 4.58 -5.67 -14.25
C ALA A 64 3.84 -6.91 -14.75
N ARG A 65 4.29 -8.09 -14.32
CA ARG A 65 3.42 -9.27 -14.26
C ARG A 65 2.59 -9.17 -13.01
N VAL A 66 1.27 -9.11 -13.15
CA VAL A 66 0.33 -9.00 -12.02
C VAL A 66 -0.36 -10.34 -11.80
N LEU A 67 -0.18 -10.90 -10.61
CA LEU A 67 -0.76 -12.17 -10.19
C LEU A 67 -1.75 -11.91 -9.04
N GLY A 68 -3.05 -11.83 -9.35
CA GLY A 68 -4.11 -11.87 -8.34
C GLY A 68 -4.29 -13.29 -7.82
N VAL A 69 -4.26 -13.48 -6.51
CA VAL A 69 -4.39 -14.76 -5.84
C VAL A 69 -5.56 -14.71 -4.87
N ILE A 70 -6.58 -15.52 -5.14
CA ILE A 70 -7.74 -15.67 -4.29
C ILE A 70 -7.61 -16.98 -3.53
N LEU A 71 -7.49 -16.88 -2.20
CA LEU A 71 -7.44 -18.00 -1.30
C LEU A 71 -8.85 -18.36 -0.86
N GLY A 72 -9.40 -19.42 -1.43
CA GLY A 72 -10.74 -19.93 -1.10
C GLY A 72 -10.74 -20.86 0.12
N ASP A 73 -11.77 -21.73 0.22
CA ASP A 73 -11.84 -22.73 1.30
C ASP A 73 -10.69 -23.73 1.15
N GLY A 74 -9.90 -23.86 2.21
CA GLY A 74 -8.75 -24.79 2.29
C GLY A 74 -9.13 -26.27 2.52
N ARG A 75 -10.42 -26.61 2.43
CA ARG A 75 -10.93 -27.99 2.62
C ARG A 75 -11.21 -28.66 1.30
N GLY A 76 -10.98 -29.98 1.23
CA GLY A 76 -11.27 -30.81 0.07
C GLY A 76 -10.10 -30.91 -0.90
N ALA A 77 -10.38 -31.49 -2.06
CA ALA A 77 -9.37 -31.71 -3.11
C ALA A 77 -8.78 -30.39 -3.62
N ALA A 78 -7.49 -30.40 -3.93
CA ALA A 78 -6.80 -29.26 -4.51
C ALA A 78 -7.41 -28.90 -5.87
N GLN A 79 -7.72 -27.62 -6.06
CA GLN A 79 -8.22 -27.08 -7.32
C GLN A 79 -7.59 -25.73 -7.59
N VAL A 80 -7.14 -25.53 -8.81
CA VAL A 80 -6.57 -24.27 -9.31
C VAL A 80 -7.34 -23.86 -10.57
N ASN A 81 -7.95 -22.68 -10.54
CA ASN A 81 -8.55 -22.06 -11.73
C ASN A 81 -7.84 -20.73 -11.98
N ALA A 82 -7.67 -20.36 -13.25
CA ALA A 82 -7.02 -19.10 -13.58
C ALA A 82 -7.67 -18.40 -14.78
N GLN A 83 -7.64 -17.07 -14.75
CA GLN A 83 -7.93 -16.22 -15.90
C GLN A 83 -6.64 -15.50 -16.28
N VAL A 84 -6.12 -15.75 -17.48
CA VAL A 84 -4.82 -15.27 -17.94
C VAL A 84 -4.94 -14.39 -19.16
N GLY A 85 -4.22 -13.29 -19.21
CA GLY A 85 -4.24 -12.39 -20.35
C GLY A 85 -3.12 -11.38 -20.42
N THR A 86 -3.11 -10.64 -21.54
CA THR A 86 -2.24 -9.50 -21.82
C THR A 86 -3.05 -8.43 -22.54
N GLY A 87 -2.67 -7.17 -22.45
CA GLY A 87 -3.45 -6.08 -23.06
C GLY A 87 -4.66 -5.69 -22.18
N HIS A 88 -5.76 -5.24 -22.78
CA HIS A 88 -6.95 -4.71 -22.05
C HIS A 88 -6.62 -3.59 -21.06
N GLY A 89 -5.65 -2.74 -21.39
CA GLY A 89 -5.20 -1.67 -20.51
C GLY A 89 -4.18 -2.10 -19.46
N TRP A 90 -3.69 -3.34 -19.47
CA TRP A 90 -2.52 -3.76 -18.71
C TRP A 90 -1.23 -3.39 -19.45
N ALA A 91 -0.27 -2.83 -18.71
CA ALA A 91 1.08 -2.56 -19.24
C ALA A 91 2.01 -3.78 -19.12
N GLY A 92 1.46 -4.99 -19.03
CA GLY A 92 2.19 -6.24 -18.87
C GLY A 92 1.29 -7.46 -18.98
N GLU A 93 1.60 -8.48 -18.21
CA GLU A 93 0.86 -9.74 -18.13
C GLU A 93 0.00 -9.78 -16.87
N THR A 94 -1.16 -10.44 -16.94
CA THR A 94 -2.02 -10.59 -15.77
C THR A 94 -2.58 -11.99 -15.67
N ALA A 95 -2.67 -12.49 -14.44
CA ALA A 95 -3.47 -13.67 -14.11
C ALA A 95 -4.27 -13.43 -12.83
N LEU A 96 -5.51 -13.91 -12.80
CA LEU A 96 -6.31 -14.02 -11.58
C LEU A 96 -6.46 -15.51 -11.27
N ILE A 97 -5.87 -15.95 -10.18
CA ILE A 97 -5.71 -17.36 -9.79
C ILE A 97 -6.60 -17.62 -8.58
N ARG A 98 -7.49 -18.59 -8.69
CA ARG A 98 -8.37 -19.04 -7.60
C ARG A 98 -7.93 -20.39 -7.10
N LEU A 99 -7.57 -20.46 -5.82
CA LEU A 99 -7.12 -21.67 -5.13
C LEU A 99 -8.21 -22.17 -4.20
N LYS A 100 -8.49 -23.47 -4.23
CA LYS A 100 -9.42 -24.14 -3.32
C LYS A 100 -8.84 -25.47 -2.85
N GLY A 101 -9.33 -25.98 -1.70
CA GLY A 101 -8.87 -27.23 -1.13
C GLY A 101 -7.44 -27.14 -0.57
N GLU A 102 -6.77 -28.25 -0.49
CA GLU A 102 -5.45 -28.34 0.18
C GLU A 102 -4.38 -27.43 -0.43
N VAL A 103 -4.46 -27.08 -1.71
CA VAL A 103 -3.52 -26.18 -2.38
C VAL A 103 -3.49 -24.77 -1.78
N VAL A 104 -4.54 -24.35 -1.08
CA VAL A 104 -4.58 -23.04 -0.40
C VAL A 104 -3.45 -22.91 0.64
N LYS A 105 -3.08 -24.01 1.29
CA LYS A 105 -1.98 -24.05 2.28
C LYS A 105 -0.60 -24.01 1.65
N HIS A 106 -0.52 -24.17 0.33
CA HIS A 106 0.69 -24.24 -0.47
C HIS A 106 0.61 -23.26 -1.65
N ALA A 107 -0.06 -22.13 -1.46
CA ALA A 107 -0.27 -21.12 -2.50
C ALA A 107 1.05 -20.60 -3.10
N GLU A 108 2.11 -20.56 -2.29
CA GLU A 108 3.46 -20.19 -2.72
C GLU A 108 4.01 -21.16 -3.79
N SER A 109 3.67 -22.44 -3.72
CA SER A 109 4.10 -23.43 -4.71
C SER A 109 3.47 -23.20 -6.09
N VAL A 110 2.27 -22.61 -6.12
CA VAL A 110 1.59 -22.23 -7.37
C VAL A 110 2.14 -20.92 -7.92
N VAL A 111 2.45 -19.95 -7.04
CA VAL A 111 2.88 -18.60 -7.43
C VAL A 111 4.35 -18.56 -7.83
N LEU A 112 5.24 -19.24 -7.10
CA LEU A 112 6.68 -19.21 -7.32
C LEU A 112 7.11 -19.47 -8.78
N PRO A 113 6.58 -20.51 -9.49
CA PRO A 113 6.94 -20.77 -10.88
C PRO A 113 6.44 -19.69 -11.86
N LEU A 114 5.54 -18.81 -11.42
CA LEU A 114 4.95 -17.74 -12.25
C LEU A 114 5.68 -16.42 -12.08
N LEU A 115 6.60 -16.28 -11.14
CA LEU A 115 7.37 -15.05 -10.95
C LEU A 115 8.29 -14.81 -12.16
N LEU A 116 8.53 -13.54 -12.45
CA LEU A 116 9.53 -13.17 -13.46
C LEU A 116 10.93 -13.50 -12.93
N PRO A 117 11.75 -14.26 -13.68
CA PRO A 117 13.11 -14.55 -13.26
C PRO A 117 13.93 -13.26 -13.14
N ASP A 118 14.83 -13.24 -12.16
CA ASP A 118 15.77 -12.13 -11.90
C ASP A 118 15.13 -10.74 -11.76
N SER A 119 13.85 -10.71 -11.42
CA SER A 119 13.09 -9.47 -11.24
C SER A 119 12.54 -9.37 -9.82
N PRO A 120 12.46 -8.17 -9.26
CA PRO A 120 11.91 -8.00 -7.90
C PRO A 120 10.45 -8.41 -7.84
N VAL A 121 10.05 -8.87 -6.65
CA VAL A 121 8.68 -9.26 -6.32
C VAL A 121 8.13 -8.31 -5.25
N ALA A 122 7.00 -7.70 -5.53
CA ALA A 122 6.17 -7.02 -4.55
C ALA A 122 4.91 -7.84 -4.28
N ILE A 123 4.47 -7.86 -3.03
CA ILE A 123 3.18 -8.44 -2.66
C ILE A 123 2.31 -7.40 -1.99
N TRP A 124 1.02 -7.41 -2.29
CA TRP A 124 0.04 -6.49 -1.74
C TRP A 124 -1.19 -7.22 -1.22
N TRP A 125 -1.59 -6.89 0.01
CA TRP A 125 -2.85 -7.27 0.64
C TRP A 125 -3.75 -6.02 0.72
N PRO A 126 -4.73 -5.86 -0.19
CA PRO A 126 -5.59 -4.67 -0.26
C PRO A 126 -6.63 -4.58 0.86
N ALA A 127 -6.84 -5.65 1.60
CA ALA A 127 -7.78 -5.75 2.72
C ALA A 127 -7.09 -6.34 3.96
N ASP A 128 -7.49 -7.54 4.38
CA ASP A 128 -6.90 -8.19 5.54
C ASP A 128 -5.56 -8.85 5.18
N ALA A 129 -4.50 -8.37 5.79
CA ALA A 129 -3.17 -8.94 5.67
C ALA A 129 -2.90 -10.01 6.76
N PRO A 130 -1.93 -10.91 6.57
CA PRO A 130 -1.46 -11.79 7.63
C PRO A 130 -0.88 -10.99 8.80
N ASP A 131 -0.91 -11.57 9.99
CA ASP A 131 -0.38 -10.91 11.20
C ASP A 131 1.12 -10.66 11.11
N ASP A 132 1.86 -11.52 10.42
CA ASP A 132 3.26 -11.36 10.07
C ASP A 132 3.46 -11.55 8.55
N PRO A 133 3.47 -10.45 7.76
CA PRO A 133 3.65 -10.53 6.32
C PRO A 133 4.97 -11.13 5.87
N ALA A 134 6.03 -11.04 6.69
CA ALA A 134 7.34 -11.59 6.32
C ALA A 134 7.43 -13.09 6.56
N ALA A 135 6.68 -13.61 7.54
CA ALA A 135 6.59 -15.04 7.83
C ALA A 135 5.51 -15.75 7.00
N ASP A 136 4.60 -15.01 6.34
CA ASP A 136 3.60 -15.58 5.44
C ASP A 136 4.29 -16.26 4.23
N PRO A 137 3.90 -17.48 3.82
CA PRO A 137 4.54 -18.19 2.72
C PRO A 137 4.57 -17.42 1.39
N LEU A 138 3.51 -16.68 1.04
CA LEU A 138 3.51 -15.81 -0.14
C LEU A 138 4.35 -14.56 0.11
N GLY A 139 4.27 -13.99 1.31
CA GLY A 139 5.05 -12.83 1.72
C GLY A 139 6.55 -13.06 1.69
N ALA A 140 6.99 -14.28 2.00
CA ALA A 140 8.40 -14.70 1.95
C ALA A 140 8.99 -14.68 0.53
N LEU A 141 8.16 -14.72 -0.51
CA LEU A 141 8.60 -14.62 -1.90
C LEU A 141 8.96 -13.17 -2.32
N ALA A 142 8.54 -12.17 -1.52
CA ALA A 142 8.60 -10.77 -1.92
C ALA A 142 9.66 -9.98 -1.16
N GLN A 143 10.34 -9.08 -1.88
CA GLN A 143 11.21 -8.07 -1.31
C GLN A 143 10.41 -6.91 -0.70
N ARG A 144 9.26 -6.56 -1.31
CA ARG A 144 8.36 -5.52 -0.82
C ARG A 144 7.00 -6.12 -0.46
N ARG A 145 6.57 -5.93 0.78
CA ARG A 145 5.30 -6.41 1.33
C ARG A 145 4.45 -5.22 1.74
N ILE A 146 3.33 -5.05 1.03
CA ILE A 146 2.45 -3.88 1.13
C ILE A 146 1.15 -4.28 1.79
N THR A 147 0.82 -3.67 2.92
CA THR A 147 -0.45 -3.83 3.63
C THR A 147 -1.30 -2.56 3.54
N ASP A 148 -2.56 -2.60 3.96
CA ASP A 148 -3.41 -1.43 4.08
C ASP A 148 -4.29 -1.51 5.34
N ALA A 149 -3.74 -1.11 6.47
CA ALA A 149 -4.46 -1.08 7.74
C ALA A 149 -5.69 -0.15 7.72
N ALA A 150 -5.77 0.79 6.77
CA ALA A 150 -6.94 1.66 6.62
C ALA A 150 -8.10 0.98 5.87
N ALA A 151 -7.83 -0.08 5.11
CA ALA A 151 -8.82 -0.82 4.32
C ALA A 151 -9.25 -2.15 4.97
N THR A 152 -8.60 -2.57 6.07
CA THR A 152 -8.92 -3.83 6.74
C THR A 152 -10.36 -3.91 7.22
N THR A 153 -10.93 -5.11 7.20
CA THR A 153 -12.26 -5.43 7.76
C THR A 153 -12.20 -5.75 9.26
N ARG A 154 -11.02 -6.08 9.80
CA ARG A 154 -10.81 -6.59 11.17
C ARG A 154 -10.65 -5.53 12.26
N GLY A 155 -10.66 -4.27 11.94
CA GLY A 155 -10.43 -3.18 12.89
C GLY A 155 -9.04 -2.54 12.68
N LYS A 156 -9.08 -1.32 12.21
CA LYS A 156 -7.92 -0.58 11.67
C LYS A 156 -6.80 -0.35 12.68
N THR A 157 -7.15 -0.02 13.93
CA THR A 157 -6.17 0.19 15.01
C THR A 157 -5.43 -1.11 15.29
N LYS A 158 -6.16 -2.21 15.48
CA LYS A 158 -5.57 -3.52 15.76
C LYS A 158 -4.68 -4.00 14.61
N ALA A 159 -5.12 -3.81 13.37
CA ALA A 159 -4.32 -4.16 12.19
C ALA A 159 -3.00 -3.38 12.18
N MET A 160 -3.03 -2.06 12.39
CA MET A 160 -1.82 -1.25 12.45
C MET A 160 -0.89 -1.67 13.59
N GLU A 161 -1.43 -1.92 14.79
CA GLU A 161 -0.64 -2.42 15.93
C GLU A 161 0.07 -3.74 15.60
N THR A 162 -0.66 -4.68 15.00
CA THR A 162 -0.13 -5.99 14.58
C THR A 162 0.99 -5.82 13.56
N GLN A 163 0.77 -5.01 12.50
CA GLN A 163 1.78 -4.76 11.47
C GLN A 163 3.02 -4.03 12.02
N CYS A 164 2.84 -3.14 12.99
CA CYS A 164 3.97 -2.50 13.67
C CYS A 164 4.77 -3.48 14.55
N ALA A 165 4.09 -4.41 15.21
CA ALA A 165 4.74 -5.40 16.08
C ALA A 165 5.53 -6.46 15.29
N SER A 166 5.04 -6.84 14.10
CA SER A 166 5.66 -7.82 13.20
C SER A 166 6.51 -7.17 12.08
N TYR A 167 6.90 -5.90 12.25
CA TYR A 167 7.68 -5.21 11.23
C TYR A 167 8.99 -5.95 10.89
N ALA A 168 9.18 -6.20 9.62
CA ALA A 168 10.43 -6.69 9.04
C ALA A 168 10.87 -5.79 7.87
N PRO A 169 12.19 -5.74 7.53
CA PRO A 169 12.67 -5.01 6.35
C PRO A 169 11.89 -5.37 5.10
N GLY A 170 11.48 -4.38 4.32
CA GLY A 170 10.62 -4.53 3.14
C GLY A 170 9.11 -4.49 3.41
N ASN A 171 8.66 -4.52 4.68
CA ASN A 171 7.27 -4.28 5.01
C ASN A 171 6.93 -2.79 4.90
N THR A 172 5.74 -2.48 4.39
CA THR A 172 5.17 -1.14 4.35
C THR A 172 3.65 -1.19 4.46
N ASP A 173 3.03 -0.04 4.71
CA ASP A 173 1.57 0.08 4.75
C ASP A 173 1.12 1.31 3.98
N LEU A 174 0.05 1.20 3.19
CA LEU A 174 -0.48 2.33 2.42
C LEU A 174 -0.94 3.50 3.31
N ALA A 175 -1.19 3.27 4.61
CA ALA A 175 -1.43 4.36 5.55
C ALA A 175 -0.23 5.31 5.66
N TRP A 176 1.00 4.81 5.49
CA TRP A 176 2.23 5.60 5.43
C TRP A 176 2.34 6.37 4.13
N THR A 177 2.05 5.74 3.01
CA THR A 177 2.05 6.37 1.69
C THR A 177 1.03 7.51 1.61
N ARG A 178 -0.14 7.34 2.25
CA ARG A 178 -1.16 8.40 2.34
C ARG A 178 -0.67 9.69 2.97
N ILE A 179 0.35 9.65 3.81
CA ILE A 179 0.90 10.85 4.49
C ILE A 179 2.14 11.44 3.83
N THR A 180 2.62 10.90 2.71
CA THR A 180 3.81 11.41 2.01
C THR A 180 3.72 12.92 1.73
N LEU A 181 2.60 13.37 1.18
CA LEU A 181 2.41 14.80 0.87
C LEU A 181 2.32 15.67 2.14
N TRP A 182 1.72 15.16 3.21
CA TRP A 182 1.72 15.84 4.51
C TRP A 182 3.13 16.00 5.05
N ARG A 183 3.92 14.93 5.04
CA ARG A 183 5.32 14.96 5.50
C ARG A 183 6.16 15.93 4.68
N ALA A 184 5.99 15.94 3.37
CA ALA A 184 6.70 16.85 2.47
C ALA A 184 6.37 18.33 2.75
N LEU A 185 5.08 18.66 2.89
CA LEU A 185 4.65 20.02 3.21
C LEU A 185 5.14 20.50 4.58
N LEU A 186 5.07 19.65 5.59
CA LEU A 186 5.55 19.96 6.95
C LEU A 186 7.07 20.15 6.98
N ALA A 187 7.84 19.33 6.28
CA ALA A 187 9.28 19.49 6.15
C ALA A 187 9.63 20.82 5.46
N SER A 188 8.97 21.11 4.33
CA SER A 188 9.16 22.39 3.62
C SER A 188 8.79 23.61 4.46
N ALA A 189 7.71 23.52 5.24
CA ALA A 189 7.31 24.59 6.16
C ALA A 189 8.40 24.88 7.21
N LEU A 190 8.98 23.84 7.79
CA LEU A 190 10.04 23.98 8.81
C LEU A 190 11.36 24.51 8.21
N GLU A 191 11.69 24.14 6.98
CA GLU A 191 12.86 24.68 6.28
C GLU A 191 12.71 26.18 6.00
N GLN A 192 11.50 26.64 5.65
CA GLN A 192 11.22 28.05 5.36
C GLN A 192 11.24 28.92 6.62
N HIS A 193 10.71 28.43 7.71
CA HIS A 193 10.51 29.24 8.93
C HIS A 193 11.60 29.08 9.98
N ARG A 194 12.49 28.06 9.90
CA ARG A 194 13.63 27.80 10.81
C ARG A 194 13.36 28.07 12.30
N VAL A 195 12.14 27.75 12.75
CA VAL A 195 11.67 27.99 14.12
C VAL A 195 11.71 26.70 14.93
N LYS A 196 11.92 26.84 16.23
CA LYS A 196 11.83 25.68 17.13
C LYS A 196 10.36 25.36 17.41
N VAL A 197 9.93 24.15 17.04
CA VAL A 197 8.63 23.61 17.41
C VAL A 197 8.67 23.20 18.89
N ILE A 198 7.63 23.53 19.64
CA ILE A 198 7.48 23.27 21.07
C ILE A 198 6.30 22.33 21.38
N GLY A 199 5.42 22.06 20.41
CA GLY A 199 4.31 21.14 20.47
C GLY A 199 3.71 20.95 19.09
N ALA A 200 2.89 19.93 18.92
CA ALA A 200 2.17 19.70 17.66
C ALA A 200 0.82 19.03 17.91
N SER A 201 -0.10 19.13 16.96
CA SER A 201 -1.33 18.35 16.97
C SER A 201 -1.69 17.85 15.57
N VAL A 202 -2.37 16.69 15.51
CA VAL A 202 -2.89 16.08 14.28
C VAL A 202 -4.37 15.79 14.47
N ALA A 203 -5.22 16.48 13.73
CA ALA A 203 -6.65 16.27 13.71
C ALA A 203 -7.05 15.33 12.57
N ALA A 204 -7.83 14.31 12.88
CA ALA A 204 -8.29 13.31 11.91
C ALA A 204 -9.54 12.60 12.44
N GLU A 205 -10.13 11.73 11.63
CA GLU A 205 -11.08 10.74 12.09
C GLU A 205 -10.54 9.98 13.32
N ARG A 206 -11.42 9.62 14.25
CA ARG A 206 -11.05 8.95 15.51
C ARG A 206 -10.19 7.70 15.30
N ILE A 207 -10.49 6.90 14.28
CA ILE A 207 -9.71 5.72 13.89
C ILE A 207 -9.03 6.01 12.57
N SER A 208 -7.75 6.36 12.62
CA SER A 208 -6.96 6.73 11.44
C SER A 208 -5.50 6.27 11.56
N PRO A 209 -5.15 5.08 11.02
CA PRO A 209 -3.77 4.60 11.00
C PRO A 209 -2.78 5.62 10.42
N SER A 210 -3.17 6.33 9.36
CA SER A 210 -2.36 7.39 8.75
C SER A 210 -2.06 8.54 9.74
N ALA A 211 -3.04 8.95 10.53
CA ALA A 211 -2.85 10.02 11.49
C ALA A 211 -1.99 9.58 12.69
N ASP A 212 -2.10 8.33 13.11
CA ASP A 212 -1.29 7.77 14.18
C ASP A 212 0.18 7.65 13.76
N LEU A 213 0.44 7.23 12.51
CA LEU A 213 1.77 7.25 11.92
C LEU A 213 2.33 8.67 11.80
N LEU A 214 1.52 9.64 11.33
CA LEU A 214 1.96 11.03 11.20
C LEU A 214 2.30 11.66 12.54
N ALA A 215 1.46 11.45 13.56
CA ALA A 215 1.71 11.94 14.92
C ALA A 215 2.97 11.32 15.53
N THR A 216 3.18 10.01 15.29
CA THR A 216 4.37 9.31 15.77
C THR A 216 5.63 9.83 15.08
N TRP A 217 5.59 10.01 13.76
CA TRP A 217 6.69 10.56 12.97
C TRP A 217 7.06 11.98 13.40
N LEU A 218 6.06 12.87 13.59
CA LEU A 218 6.29 14.24 14.08
C LEU A 218 6.94 14.24 15.46
N GLY A 219 6.40 13.46 16.40
CA GLY A 219 6.95 13.37 17.76
C GLY A 219 8.39 12.86 17.78
N ASP A 220 8.72 11.93 16.89
CA ASP A 220 10.09 11.41 16.76
C ASP A 220 11.05 12.45 16.19
N ARG A 221 10.66 13.08 15.09
CA ARG A 221 11.51 14.03 14.35
C ARG A 221 11.71 15.36 15.08
N LEU A 222 10.66 15.86 15.71
CA LEU A 222 10.68 17.15 16.38
C LEU A 222 11.01 17.05 17.86
N ARG A 223 10.96 15.84 18.45
CA ARG A 223 11.13 15.58 19.89
C ARG A 223 10.17 16.41 20.75
N VAL A 224 8.90 16.43 20.34
CA VAL A 224 7.80 17.11 21.03
C VAL A 224 6.64 16.13 21.25
N ASP A 225 5.78 16.47 22.19
CA ASP A 225 4.50 15.78 22.33
C ASP A 225 3.57 16.18 21.20
N VAL A 226 2.87 15.20 20.66
CA VAL A 226 1.92 15.38 19.56
C VAL A 226 0.54 14.91 20.00
N GLU A 227 -0.37 15.86 20.09
CA GLU A 227 -1.77 15.61 20.45
C GLU A 227 -2.55 15.05 19.25
N ARG A 228 -3.30 13.96 19.46
CA ARG A 228 -4.27 13.45 18.49
C ARG A 228 -5.64 14.08 18.77
N LYS A 229 -6.17 14.86 17.82
CA LYS A 229 -7.48 15.49 17.89
C LYS A 229 -8.48 14.77 16.99
N ASN A 230 -9.73 14.66 17.44
CA ASN A 230 -10.80 14.08 16.63
C ASN A 230 -11.41 15.14 15.71
N SER A 231 -11.64 14.77 14.46
CA SER A 231 -12.39 15.57 13.48
C SER A 231 -13.36 14.69 12.69
N SER A 232 -14.26 15.31 11.95
CA SER A 232 -15.24 14.60 11.11
C SER A 232 -14.60 13.95 9.85
N GLY A 233 -13.33 14.23 9.59
CA GLY A 233 -12.66 13.74 8.37
C GLY A 233 -13.04 14.53 7.12
N PRO A 234 -12.73 14.02 5.94
CA PRO A 234 -12.19 12.69 5.67
C PRO A 234 -10.67 12.60 5.91
N GLY A 235 -10.26 11.57 6.65
CA GLY A 235 -8.85 11.32 7.00
C GLY A 235 -8.25 12.40 7.88
N ILE A 236 -7.00 12.79 7.62
CA ILE A 236 -6.33 13.90 8.31
C ILE A 236 -6.90 15.22 7.78
N THR A 237 -7.39 16.05 8.68
CA THR A 237 -8.00 17.35 8.37
C THR A 237 -7.11 18.54 8.71
N GLU A 238 -6.25 18.39 9.73
CA GLU A 238 -5.37 19.49 10.15
C GLU A 238 -4.10 18.95 10.82
N VAL A 239 -3.02 19.68 10.62
CA VAL A 239 -1.79 19.56 11.43
C VAL A 239 -1.38 20.95 11.87
N VAL A 240 -1.12 21.09 13.16
CA VAL A 240 -0.63 22.36 13.77
C VAL A 240 0.73 22.09 14.41
N LEU A 241 1.68 22.98 14.15
CA LEU A 241 2.98 23.03 14.81
C LEU A 241 3.01 24.30 15.67
N GLU A 242 3.16 24.11 16.99
CA GLU A 242 3.26 25.22 17.94
C GLU A 242 4.71 25.72 17.99
N THR A 243 4.89 27.04 17.86
CA THR A 243 6.20 27.66 17.97
C THR A 243 6.12 28.90 18.88
N LYS A 244 7.27 29.44 19.29
CA LYS A 244 7.29 30.68 20.09
C LYS A 244 6.81 31.92 19.29
N ALA A 245 6.86 31.86 17.97
CA ALA A 245 6.42 32.95 17.08
C ALA A 245 4.91 32.86 16.71
N GLY A 246 4.25 31.77 17.11
CA GLY A 246 2.85 31.47 16.75
C GLY A 246 2.71 30.09 16.14
N GLN A 247 1.58 29.81 15.52
CA GLN A 247 1.26 28.50 14.96
C GLN A 247 1.57 28.45 13.46
N ILE A 248 2.12 27.32 13.00
CA ILE A 248 2.17 26.94 11.60
C ILE A 248 1.13 25.84 11.42
N SER A 249 0.19 25.99 10.49
CA SER A 249 -0.84 25.00 10.27
C SER A 249 -1.05 24.63 8.80
N ILE A 250 -1.49 23.40 8.59
CA ILE A 250 -1.99 22.91 7.31
C ILE A 250 -3.38 22.35 7.58
N GLU A 251 -4.41 23.01 7.05
CA GLU A 251 -5.81 22.61 7.19
C GLU A 251 -6.39 22.15 5.85
N ARG A 252 -7.03 20.97 5.83
CA ARG A 252 -7.68 20.39 4.64
C ARG A 252 -9.07 19.86 4.99
N ARG A 253 -10.10 20.67 4.80
CA ARG A 253 -11.48 20.34 5.21
C ARG A 253 -12.19 19.38 4.25
N ASP A 254 -11.96 19.50 2.97
CA ASP A 254 -12.70 18.79 1.91
C ASP A 254 -11.94 17.61 1.28
N GLY A 255 -10.73 17.31 1.76
CA GLY A 255 -9.88 16.27 1.22
C GLY A 255 -9.24 16.60 -0.14
N LYS A 256 -9.36 17.81 -0.65
CA LYS A 256 -8.86 18.24 -1.97
C LYS A 256 -7.77 19.30 -1.87
N LEU A 257 -8.12 20.45 -1.33
CA LEU A 257 -7.24 21.61 -1.19
C LEU A 257 -6.96 21.86 0.29
N ALA A 258 -5.75 22.23 0.62
CA ALA A 258 -5.39 22.64 1.96
C ALA A 258 -5.05 24.13 2.00
N THR A 259 -5.22 24.72 3.17
CA THR A 259 -4.73 26.06 3.51
C THR A 259 -3.49 25.91 4.36
N PHE A 260 -2.41 26.52 3.95
CA PHE A 260 -1.20 26.67 4.74
C PHE A 260 -1.22 28.07 5.40
N SER A 261 -1.05 28.09 6.72
CA SER A 261 -1.01 29.32 7.51
C SER A 261 0.27 29.38 8.33
N SER A 262 0.88 30.55 8.44
CA SER A 262 2.05 30.79 9.27
C SER A 262 2.01 32.22 9.86
N PRO A 263 2.69 32.50 10.99
CA PRO A 263 2.63 33.80 11.67
C PRO A 263 3.11 34.96 10.81
N GLU A 264 4.00 34.74 9.86
CA GLU A 264 4.75 35.75 9.13
C GLU A 264 4.23 36.02 7.71
N ALA A 265 3.23 35.26 7.25
CA ALA A 265 2.74 35.34 5.89
C ALA A 265 1.22 35.11 5.83
N PRO A 266 0.53 35.69 4.82
CA PRO A 266 -0.88 35.43 4.60
C PRO A 266 -1.12 33.96 4.25
N ASP A 267 -2.33 33.50 4.57
CA ASP A 267 -2.79 32.16 4.21
C ASP A 267 -2.68 31.90 2.72
N ARG A 268 -2.22 30.71 2.36
CA ARG A 268 -2.08 30.32 0.96
C ARG A 268 -2.65 28.92 0.68
N PRO A 269 -3.34 28.72 -0.45
CA PRO A 269 -3.79 27.41 -0.84
C PRO A 269 -2.61 26.53 -1.26
N VAL A 270 -2.65 25.24 -0.88
CA VAL A 270 -1.69 24.23 -1.28
C VAL A 270 -2.40 22.98 -1.76
N ALA A 271 -1.88 22.34 -2.81
CA ALA A 271 -2.43 21.10 -3.34
C ALA A 271 -2.15 19.95 -2.37
N LEU A 272 -3.22 19.37 -1.81
CA LEU A 272 -3.12 18.26 -0.87
C LEU A 272 -4.33 17.31 -1.01
N LYS A 273 -4.65 16.90 -2.23
CA LYS A 273 -5.76 15.97 -2.46
C LYS A 273 -5.52 14.63 -1.75
N ARG A 274 -6.60 13.99 -1.32
CA ARG A 274 -6.55 12.57 -0.95
C ARG A 274 -6.28 11.77 -2.21
N ARG A 275 -5.24 10.94 -2.16
CA ARG A 275 -4.89 10.04 -3.25
C ARG A 275 -5.71 8.76 -3.15
N ASP A 276 -6.08 8.21 -4.28
CA ASP A 276 -6.72 6.91 -4.38
C ASP A 276 -5.72 5.75 -4.31
N VAL A 277 -6.23 4.53 -4.24
CA VAL A 277 -5.39 3.33 -4.08
C VAL A 277 -4.42 3.12 -5.25
N PRO A 278 -4.81 3.31 -6.52
CA PRO A 278 -3.88 3.21 -7.64
C PRO A 278 -2.67 4.14 -7.52
N GLU A 279 -2.89 5.41 -7.15
CA GLU A 279 -1.82 6.40 -6.96
C GLU A 279 -0.88 6.02 -5.80
N LEU A 280 -1.44 5.47 -4.71
CA LEU A 280 -0.66 5.02 -3.56
C LEU A 280 0.18 3.78 -3.90
N LEU A 281 -0.42 2.83 -4.61
CA LEU A 281 0.25 1.61 -5.03
C LEU A 281 1.39 1.92 -6.01
N ALA A 282 1.15 2.80 -6.99
CA ALA A 282 2.17 3.24 -7.93
C ALA A 282 3.36 3.90 -7.20
N GLU A 283 3.13 4.71 -6.16
CA GLU A 283 4.21 5.30 -5.35
C GLU A 283 5.01 4.22 -4.61
N GLU A 284 4.36 3.21 -4.00
CA GLU A 284 5.06 2.14 -3.29
C GLU A 284 5.88 1.24 -4.22
N LEU A 285 5.41 1.01 -5.44
CA LEU A 285 6.11 0.20 -6.44
C LEU A 285 7.30 0.93 -7.07
N ARG A 286 7.40 2.25 -6.90
CA ARG A 286 8.53 3.06 -7.41
C ARG A 286 9.83 2.80 -6.65
N ARG A 287 9.73 2.42 -5.37
CA ARG A 287 10.88 2.14 -4.51
C ARG A 287 10.67 0.85 -3.74
N LEU A 288 11.44 -0.17 -4.09
CA LEU A 288 11.35 -1.49 -3.44
C LEU A 288 12.31 -1.64 -2.25
N ASP A 289 13.24 -0.69 -2.09
CA ASP A 289 14.15 -0.64 -0.95
C ASP A 289 13.42 -0.31 0.35
N GLU A 290 14.05 -0.68 1.48
CA GLU A 290 13.54 -0.37 2.80
C GLU A 290 13.38 1.16 3.01
N ASP A 291 12.22 1.58 3.54
CA ASP A 291 12.00 2.94 4.04
C ASP A 291 12.43 3.01 5.51
N GLU A 292 13.66 3.47 5.77
CA GLU A 292 14.23 3.62 7.12
C GLU A 292 13.40 4.57 8.00
N ILE A 293 12.75 5.56 7.39
CA ILE A 293 11.88 6.51 8.10
C ILE A 293 10.60 5.81 8.57
N TYR A 294 9.99 5.00 7.70
CA TYR A 294 8.87 4.15 8.08
C TYR A 294 9.28 3.16 9.17
N ALA A 295 10.41 2.47 8.97
CA ALA A 295 10.95 1.51 9.92
C ALA A 295 11.11 2.11 11.34
N SER A 296 11.70 3.29 11.44
CA SER A 296 11.87 3.98 12.72
C SER A 296 10.51 4.37 13.33
N THR A 297 9.58 4.84 12.50
CA THR A 297 8.26 5.29 12.94
C THR A 297 7.41 4.13 13.49
N VAL A 298 7.38 2.99 12.79
CA VAL A 298 6.58 1.82 13.24
C VAL A 298 7.15 1.18 14.49
N ARG A 299 8.50 1.09 14.63
CA ARG A 299 9.15 0.62 15.86
C ARG A 299 8.80 1.50 17.05
N ARG A 300 8.75 2.81 16.86
CA ARG A 300 8.33 3.75 17.89
C ARG A 300 6.84 3.64 18.22
N LEU A 301 5.98 3.45 17.22
CA LEU A 301 4.56 3.24 17.44
C LEU A 301 4.31 1.94 18.21
N ALA A 302 4.99 0.85 17.87
CA ALA A 302 4.92 -0.43 18.59
C ALA A 302 5.39 -0.31 20.06
N ALA A 303 6.37 0.53 20.33
CA ALA A 303 6.89 0.74 21.69
C ALA A 303 5.97 1.60 22.59
N ARG A 304 4.98 2.31 22.02
CA ARG A 304 3.95 3.01 22.80
C ARG A 304 3.02 1.98 23.42
N ARG A 305 3.05 1.82 24.74
CA ARG A 305 2.12 0.92 25.45
C ARG A 305 0.69 1.38 25.21
N PRO A 306 -0.26 0.49 24.89
CA PRO A 306 -1.68 0.82 24.91
C PRO A 306 -2.06 1.12 26.38
N GLY A 307 -2.31 2.37 26.72
CA GLY A 307 -2.75 2.73 28.08
C GLY A 307 -2.42 4.13 28.58
N ASN A 308 -1.86 5.02 27.78
CA ASN A 308 -1.67 6.43 28.18
C ASN A 308 -2.10 7.36 27.02
N SER A 309 -3.38 7.49 26.81
CA SER A 309 -4.00 8.56 26.01
C SER A 309 -5.28 9.02 26.72
#